data_cbf8ace64dcb077cfa1ee5eb84f249b5
#
_entry.id   cbf8ace64dcb077cfa1ee5eb84f249b5
#
_cell.length_a   1.000
_cell.length_b   1.000
_cell.length_c   1.000
_cell.angle_alpha   90.00
_cell.angle_beta   90.00
_cell.angle_gamma   90.00
#
_symmetry.space_group_name_H-M   'P 1'
#
loop_
_entity.id
_entity.type
_entity.pdbx_description
1 polymer ?
#
loop_
_entity_poly.entity_id
_entity_poly.type
_entity_poly.pdbx_seq_one_letter_code
_entity_poly.pdbx_strand_id
1 'polypeptide(L)'
;MKRSGILLRFALLLALAAILSFSGCKKNQSPPPAGEGEPIRLNAAADIENYKEILRKDPNNLQALIGIGNLYFDTKQDLLAIENYRKALAMDPTNTNVRTDMAVCYRRSGNPGQAVEELKKATSTSPRHAQSRYNLGVILIQDMHDVEGGIKAWEALLENVPDYPYRDNLKAEIARMRSMQGAGKQVYK
;
A
#
# COMPACT_ATOMS: atom_id res chain seq x y z
N MET A 1 -25.08 29.16 -62.59
CA MET A 1 -25.46 29.50 -61.22
C MET A 1 -25.93 28.24 -60.51
N LYS A 2 -25.04 27.45 -59.89
CA LYS A 2 -25.34 26.29 -59.03
C LYS A 2 -24.18 26.15 -58.05
N ARG A 3 -24.26 26.82 -56.91
CA ARG A 3 -23.36 26.62 -55.77
C ARG A 3 -24.13 26.89 -54.48
N SER A 4 -24.99 25.99 -54.04
CA SER A 4 -25.67 26.10 -52.73
C SER A 4 -26.12 24.73 -52.14
N GLY A 5 -25.56 23.64 -52.61
CA GLY A 5 -26.02 22.30 -52.15
C GLY A 5 -25.00 21.46 -51.36
N ILE A 6 -23.78 21.96 -51.18
CA ILE A 6 -22.70 21.14 -50.57
C ILE A 6 -22.46 21.48 -49.10
N LEU A 7 -22.80 22.71 -48.68
CA LEU A 7 -22.57 23.15 -47.30
C LEU A 7 -23.62 22.62 -46.29
N LEU A 8 -24.77 22.11 -46.73
CA LEU A 8 -25.82 21.61 -45.81
C LEU A 8 -25.70 20.10 -45.51
N ARG A 9 -24.81 19.38 -46.19
CA ARG A 9 -24.59 17.95 -45.96
C ARG A 9 -23.43 17.65 -44.99
N PHE A 10 -22.58 18.61 -44.68
CA PHE A 10 -21.51 18.46 -43.70
C PHE A 10 -21.90 18.82 -42.26
N ALA A 11 -23.02 19.54 -42.05
CA ALA A 11 -23.52 19.89 -40.73
C ALA A 11 -24.32 18.77 -40.02
N LEU A 12 -24.74 17.72 -40.75
CA LEU A 12 -25.55 16.61 -40.18
C LEU A 12 -24.75 15.38 -39.81
N LEU A 13 -23.44 15.34 -40.08
CA LEU A 13 -22.55 14.20 -39.75
C LEU A 13 -21.70 14.44 -38.49
N LEU A 14 -21.78 15.63 -37.88
CA LEU A 14 -21.06 15.97 -36.65
C LEU A 14 -21.91 15.85 -35.36
N ALA A 15 -23.19 15.52 -35.48
CA ALA A 15 -24.11 15.43 -34.36
C ALA A 15 -24.38 13.97 -33.89
N LEU A 16 -23.74 12.96 -34.52
CA LEU A 16 -23.97 11.52 -34.13
C LEU A 16 -22.74 10.84 -33.53
N ALA A 17 -21.68 11.58 -33.18
CA ALA A 17 -20.46 11.04 -32.59
C ALA A 17 -20.30 11.32 -31.08
N ALA A 18 -21.32 11.78 -30.40
CA ALA A 18 -21.27 12.21 -28.98
C ALA A 18 -22.06 11.33 -28.00
N ILE A 19 -22.52 10.14 -28.38
CA ILE A 19 -23.27 9.24 -27.45
C ILE A 19 -22.70 7.81 -27.50
N LEU A 20 -21.40 7.65 -27.37
CA LEU A 20 -20.81 6.34 -27.11
C LEU A 20 -19.46 6.51 -26.40
N SER A 21 -19.47 6.95 -25.17
CA SER A 21 -18.31 6.82 -24.27
C SER A 21 -18.68 7.13 -22.82
N PHE A 22 -19.62 6.43 -22.25
CA PHE A 22 -19.72 6.31 -20.78
C PHE A 22 -20.03 4.86 -20.39
N SER A 23 -19.29 3.92 -20.98
CA SER A 23 -19.02 2.67 -20.29
C SER A 23 -17.87 2.97 -19.35
N GLY A 24 -18.20 3.37 -18.13
CA GLY A 24 -17.27 3.48 -17.03
C GLY A 24 -16.66 2.11 -16.79
N CYS A 25 -15.47 1.87 -17.33
CA CYS A 25 -14.57 0.88 -16.77
C CYS A 25 -14.42 1.24 -15.30
N LYS A 26 -15.08 0.50 -14.40
CA LYS A 26 -14.64 0.43 -13.01
C LYS A 26 -13.17 0.02 -13.08
N LYS A 27 -12.27 1.00 -12.98
CA LYS A 27 -10.86 0.70 -12.71
C LYS A 27 -10.87 -0.17 -11.47
N ASN A 28 -10.42 -1.40 -11.60
CA ASN A 28 -10.04 -2.25 -10.49
C ASN A 28 -8.96 -1.48 -9.73
N GLN A 29 -9.38 -0.71 -8.73
CA GLN A 29 -8.45 -0.02 -7.86
C GLN A 29 -7.96 -1.09 -6.88
N SER A 30 -6.73 -1.49 -7.05
CA SER A 30 -5.99 -2.16 -5.98
C SER A 30 -6.03 -1.24 -4.75
N PRO A 31 -6.12 -1.79 -3.53
CA PRO A 31 -5.98 -0.98 -2.33
C PRO A 31 -4.67 -0.19 -2.43
N PRO A 32 -4.65 1.09 -2.01
CA PRO A 32 -3.44 1.88 -2.06
C PRO A 32 -2.32 1.16 -1.29
N PRO A 33 -1.09 1.16 -1.81
CA PRO A 33 0.05 0.67 -1.05
C PRO A 33 0.12 1.46 0.27
N ALA A 34 0.45 0.75 1.34
CA ALA A 34 0.68 1.38 2.62
C ALA A 34 1.71 2.50 2.47
N GLY A 35 1.33 3.71 2.82
CA GLY A 35 2.22 4.86 2.77
C GLY A 35 1.97 5.90 1.67
N GLU A 36 0.91 5.77 0.84
CA GLU A 36 0.50 6.84 -0.06
C GLU A 36 -0.72 7.58 0.51
N GLY A 37 -0.51 8.57 1.36
CA GLY A 37 -1.70 9.08 1.98
C GLY A 37 -1.76 10.48 2.50
N GLU A 38 -0.71 11.28 2.56
CA GLU A 38 -0.87 12.70 2.84
C GLU A 38 0.07 13.54 1.96
N PRO A 39 -0.34 14.75 1.53
CA PRO A 39 0.57 15.64 0.82
C PRO A 39 1.80 15.89 1.69
N ILE A 40 3.00 15.66 1.14
CA ILE A 40 4.28 15.92 1.82
C ILE A 40 4.17 17.30 2.45
N ARG A 41 4.24 17.35 3.78
CA ARG A 41 4.09 18.60 4.52
C ARG A 41 5.12 19.59 4.01
N LEU A 42 4.67 20.77 3.59
CA LEU A 42 5.50 21.85 3.06
C LEU A 42 6.64 22.29 4.02
N ASN A 43 6.67 21.76 5.26
CA ASN A 43 7.60 22.10 6.31
C ASN A 43 8.29 20.91 6.99
N ALA A 44 8.37 19.75 6.32
CA ALA A 44 8.94 18.54 6.92
C ALA A 44 10.34 18.76 7.54
N ALA A 45 11.18 19.60 6.94
CA ALA A 45 12.49 19.94 7.49
C ALA A 45 12.40 20.68 8.85
N ALA A 46 11.50 21.65 8.97
CA ALA A 46 11.30 22.38 10.24
C ALA A 46 10.69 21.47 11.31
N ASP A 47 9.74 20.61 10.93
CA ASP A 47 9.14 19.63 11.85
C ASP A 47 10.18 18.61 12.32
N ILE A 48 11.07 18.15 11.44
CA ILE A 48 12.19 17.27 11.82
C ILE A 48 13.09 17.94 12.85
N GLU A 49 13.47 19.22 12.66
CA GLU A 49 14.30 19.94 13.62
C GLU A 49 13.59 20.15 14.96
N ASN A 50 12.29 20.40 14.96
CA ASN A 50 11.49 20.48 16.19
C ASN A 50 11.50 19.15 16.97
N TYR A 51 11.30 18.02 16.30
CA TYR A 51 11.37 16.72 16.97
C TYR A 51 12.78 16.39 17.44
N LYS A 52 13.82 16.76 16.73
CA LYS A 52 15.21 16.62 17.19
C LYS A 52 15.47 17.41 18.46
N GLU A 53 14.94 18.64 18.56
CA GLU A 53 15.06 19.45 19.77
C GLU A 53 14.35 18.79 20.97
N ILE A 54 13.16 18.23 20.76
CA ILE A 54 12.44 17.46 21.80
C ILE A 54 13.28 16.25 22.23
N LEU A 55 13.79 15.47 21.27
CA LEU A 55 14.58 14.27 21.56
C LEU A 55 15.95 14.58 22.17
N ARG A 56 16.50 15.78 21.96
CA ARG A 56 17.71 16.22 22.65
C ARG A 56 17.48 16.45 24.14
N LYS A 57 16.28 16.93 24.52
CA LYS A 57 15.87 17.15 25.92
C LYS A 57 15.35 15.88 26.59
N ASP A 58 14.60 15.07 25.84
CA ASP A 58 14.03 13.80 26.28
C ASP A 58 14.23 12.74 25.17
N PRO A 59 15.36 12.01 25.20
CA PRO A 59 15.68 10.99 24.19
C PRO A 59 14.67 9.83 24.10
N ASN A 60 13.86 9.65 25.14
CA ASN A 60 12.85 8.60 25.24
C ASN A 60 11.43 9.15 25.04
N ASN A 61 11.25 10.30 24.44
CA ASN A 61 9.94 10.83 24.12
C ASN A 61 9.29 10.00 23.00
N LEU A 62 8.38 9.10 23.39
CA LEU A 62 7.73 8.17 22.45
C LEU A 62 7.04 8.88 21.29
N GLN A 63 6.31 9.97 21.58
CA GLN A 63 5.58 10.72 20.56
C GLN A 63 6.53 11.40 19.56
N ALA A 64 7.63 11.94 20.08
CA ALA A 64 8.65 12.56 19.21
C ALA A 64 9.36 11.51 18.35
N LEU A 65 9.68 10.33 18.89
CA LEU A 65 10.26 9.21 18.12
C LEU A 65 9.34 8.74 17.01
N ILE A 66 8.04 8.60 17.29
CA ILE A 66 7.06 8.24 16.27
C ILE A 66 6.92 9.36 15.24
N GLY A 67 6.78 10.62 15.69
CA GLY A 67 6.59 11.77 14.82
C GLY A 67 7.74 11.99 13.84
N ILE A 68 9.00 11.94 14.32
CA ILE A 68 10.16 12.07 13.44
C ILE A 68 10.31 10.86 12.54
N GLY A 69 9.97 9.65 13.02
CA GLY A 69 9.93 8.43 12.22
C GLY A 69 8.97 8.57 11.04
N ASN A 70 7.75 9.09 11.30
CA ASN A 70 6.75 9.33 10.26
C ASN A 70 7.22 10.37 9.23
N LEU A 71 7.86 11.45 9.64
CA LEU A 71 8.42 12.44 8.72
C LEU A 71 9.52 11.85 7.82
N TYR A 72 10.39 11.01 8.39
CA TYR A 72 11.39 10.29 7.60
C TYR A 72 10.75 9.26 6.66
N PHE A 73 9.70 8.57 7.09
CA PHE A 73 8.92 7.65 6.26
C PHE A 73 8.31 8.37 5.04
N ASP A 74 7.64 9.50 5.27
CA ASP A 74 6.99 10.31 4.23
C ASP A 74 7.99 10.90 3.24
N THR A 75 9.16 11.30 3.75
CA THR A 75 10.26 11.84 2.92
C THR A 75 11.17 10.75 2.35
N LYS A 76 10.79 9.47 2.49
CA LYS A 76 11.51 8.28 1.97
C LYS A 76 12.96 8.16 2.48
N GLN A 77 13.23 8.67 3.65
CA GLN A 77 14.47 8.51 4.38
C GLN A 77 14.40 7.25 5.26
N ASP A 78 14.24 6.09 4.62
CA ASP A 78 13.85 4.83 5.24
C ASP A 78 14.75 4.38 6.37
N LEU A 79 16.07 4.53 6.25
CA LEU A 79 16.99 4.12 7.31
C LEU A 79 16.83 4.97 8.58
N LEU A 80 16.59 6.27 8.42
CA LEU A 80 16.32 7.17 9.56
C LEU A 80 14.95 6.89 10.19
N ALA A 81 13.94 6.56 9.37
CA ALA A 81 12.64 6.12 9.87
C ALA A 81 12.78 4.85 10.71
N ILE A 82 13.48 3.81 10.19
CA ILE A 82 13.72 2.54 10.88
C ILE A 82 14.40 2.78 12.23
N GLU A 83 15.42 3.64 12.30
CA GLU A 83 16.12 3.93 13.55
C GLU A 83 15.18 4.47 14.63
N ASN A 84 14.34 5.45 14.28
CA ASN A 84 13.42 6.07 15.22
C ASN A 84 12.25 5.13 15.59
N TYR A 85 11.71 4.39 14.62
CA TYR A 85 10.68 3.39 14.90
C TYR A 85 11.18 2.26 15.79
N ARG A 86 12.44 1.81 15.65
CA ARG A 86 13.03 0.83 16.56
C ARG A 86 13.09 1.33 18.00
N LYS A 87 13.48 2.60 18.21
CA LYS A 87 13.49 3.23 19.52
C LYS A 87 12.06 3.31 20.09
N ALA A 88 11.09 3.73 19.28
CA ALA A 88 9.69 3.78 19.66
C ALA A 88 9.14 2.39 20.03
N LEU A 89 9.44 1.36 19.25
CA LEU A 89 9.00 -0.02 19.51
C LEU A 89 9.73 -0.69 20.69
N ALA A 90 10.89 -0.19 21.10
CA ALA A 90 11.52 -0.63 22.34
C ALA A 90 10.74 -0.14 23.57
N MET A 91 10.03 1.00 23.46
CA MET A 91 9.19 1.55 24.51
C MET A 91 7.75 1.03 24.46
N ASP A 92 7.18 0.90 23.25
CA ASP A 92 5.86 0.33 23.01
C ASP A 92 5.95 -0.79 21.95
N PRO A 93 6.25 -2.03 22.37
CA PRO A 93 6.36 -3.18 21.47
C PRO A 93 5.02 -3.56 20.81
N THR A 94 3.91 -3.04 21.31
CA THR A 94 2.57 -3.38 20.85
C THR A 94 2.06 -2.46 19.74
N ASN A 95 2.78 -1.39 19.42
CA ASN A 95 2.39 -0.42 18.41
C ASN A 95 2.46 -1.01 17.00
N THR A 96 1.34 -1.58 16.59
CA THR A 96 1.21 -2.28 15.31
C THR A 96 1.38 -1.34 14.11
N ASN A 97 0.92 -0.09 14.21
CA ASN A 97 1.08 0.90 13.14
C ASN A 97 2.57 1.19 12.89
N VAL A 98 3.30 1.60 13.93
CA VAL A 98 4.74 1.87 13.85
C VAL A 98 5.50 0.66 13.31
N ARG A 99 5.15 -0.54 13.74
CA ARG A 99 5.78 -1.77 13.27
C ARG A 99 5.50 -2.02 11.79
N THR A 100 4.29 -1.73 11.32
CA THR A 100 3.89 -1.88 9.92
C THR A 100 4.64 -0.89 9.03
N ASP A 101 4.75 0.37 9.46
CA ASP A 101 5.46 1.41 8.71
C ASP A 101 6.96 1.14 8.67
N MET A 102 7.55 0.66 9.78
CA MET A 102 8.93 0.19 9.80
C MET A 102 9.17 -0.96 8.82
N ALA A 103 8.23 -1.90 8.71
CA ALA A 103 8.32 -2.99 7.73
C ALA A 103 8.29 -2.48 6.28
N VAL A 104 7.49 -1.46 5.98
CA VAL A 104 7.51 -0.80 4.66
C VAL A 104 8.86 -0.16 4.39
N CYS A 105 9.48 0.50 5.39
CA CYS A 105 10.82 1.04 5.26
C CYS A 105 11.87 -0.06 4.98
N TYR A 106 11.79 -1.20 5.69
CA TYR A 106 12.68 -2.33 5.41
C TYR A 106 12.54 -2.84 3.97
N ARG A 107 11.30 -2.98 3.47
CA ARG A 107 11.06 -3.36 2.08
C ARG A 107 11.70 -2.38 1.10
N ARG A 108 11.45 -1.07 1.27
CA ARG A 108 11.99 -0.01 0.40
C ARG A 108 13.53 0.06 0.44
N SER A 109 14.11 -0.30 1.59
CA SER A 109 15.57 -0.39 1.76
C SER A 109 16.19 -1.69 1.25
N GLY A 110 15.43 -2.54 0.54
CA GLY A 110 15.94 -3.79 -0.03
C GLY A 110 16.07 -4.95 0.98
N ASN A 111 15.36 -4.88 2.10
CA ASN A 111 15.38 -5.90 3.17
C ASN A 111 14.01 -6.56 3.37
N PRO A 112 13.43 -7.21 2.33
CA PRO A 112 12.08 -7.77 2.42
C PRO A 112 11.94 -8.87 3.47
N GLY A 113 13.00 -9.62 3.78
CA GLY A 113 12.99 -10.62 4.85
C GLY A 113 12.70 -10.01 6.22
N GLN A 114 13.37 -8.90 6.57
CA GLN A 114 13.11 -8.18 7.82
C GLN A 114 11.69 -7.57 7.83
N ALA A 115 11.22 -7.06 6.68
CA ALA A 115 9.86 -6.57 6.55
C ALA A 115 8.81 -7.67 6.87
N VAL A 116 9.01 -8.88 6.33
CA VAL A 116 8.14 -10.05 6.62
C VAL A 116 8.14 -10.40 8.11
N GLU A 117 9.31 -10.41 8.77
CA GLU A 117 9.39 -10.68 10.22
C GLU A 117 8.61 -9.66 11.04
N GLU A 118 8.78 -8.36 10.76
CA GLU A 118 8.06 -7.31 11.49
C GLU A 118 6.55 -7.36 11.21
N LEU A 119 6.11 -7.68 9.99
CA LEU A 119 4.69 -7.84 9.68
C LEU A 119 4.09 -9.08 10.33
N LYS A 120 4.82 -10.18 10.47
CA LYS A 120 4.38 -11.35 11.25
C LYS A 120 4.17 -10.99 12.71
N LYS A 121 5.09 -10.23 13.32
CA LYS A 121 4.90 -9.71 14.68
C LYS A 121 3.68 -8.81 14.78
N ALA A 122 3.50 -7.88 13.83
CA ALA A 122 2.36 -6.99 13.77
C ALA A 122 1.02 -7.75 13.70
N THR A 123 0.92 -8.76 12.82
CA THR A 123 -0.29 -9.56 12.65
C THR A 123 -0.57 -10.50 13.84
N SER A 124 0.46 -10.88 14.60
CA SER A 124 0.29 -11.64 15.84
C SER A 124 -0.20 -10.75 16.98
N THR A 125 0.33 -9.52 17.08
CA THR A 125 -0.08 -8.54 18.11
C THR A 125 -1.51 -8.04 17.85
N SER A 126 -1.85 -7.76 16.59
CA SER A 126 -3.15 -7.23 16.19
C SER A 126 -3.71 -8.02 14.99
N PRO A 127 -4.41 -9.14 15.24
CA PRO A 127 -4.92 -10.00 14.17
C PRO A 127 -5.88 -9.31 13.20
N ARG A 128 -6.57 -8.26 13.63
CA ARG A 128 -7.50 -7.45 12.81
C ARG A 128 -6.84 -6.27 12.10
N HIS A 129 -5.54 -6.06 12.24
CA HIS A 129 -4.85 -4.98 11.56
C HIS A 129 -4.70 -5.29 10.07
N ALA A 130 -5.63 -4.78 9.27
CA ALA A 130 -5.75 -5.09 7.84
C ALA A 130 -4.49 -4.76 7.05
N GLN A 131 -3.87 -3.61 7.33
CA GLN A 131 -2.71 -3.13 6.59
C GLN A 131 -1.49 -4.04 6.74
N SER A 132 -1.20 -4.54 7.96
CA SER A 132 -0.10 -5.48 8.17
C SER A 132 -0.30 -6.77 7.38
N ARG A 133 -1.53 -7.33 7.37
CA ARG A 133 -1.83 -8.56 6.63
C ARG A 133 -1.76 -8.36 5.13
N TYR A 134 -2.28 -7.22 4.65
CA TYR A 134 -2.21 -6.89 3.23
C TYR A 134 -0.75 -6.76 2.78
N ASN A 135 0.05 -5.97 3.52
CA ASN A 135 1.46 -5.76 3.20
C ASN A 135 2.27 -7.06 3.29
N LEU A 136 1.97 -7.93 4.26
CA LEU A 136 2.61 -9.23 4.37
C LEU A 136 2.40 -10.06 3.10
N GLY A 137 1.15 -10.12 2.60
CA GLY A 137 0.85 -10.82 1.36
C GLY A 137 1.56 -10.22 0.16
N VAL A 138 1.57 -8.89 0.04
CA VAL A 138 2.27 -8.18 -1.06
C VAL A 138 3.75 -8.53 -1.07
N ILE A 139 4.44 -8.44 0.06
CA ILE A 139 5.89 -8.68 0.15
C ILE A 139 6.21 -10.15 -0.12
N LEU A 140 5.44 -11.06 0.44
CA LEU A 140 5.63 -12.49 0.18
C LEU A 140 5.52 -12.81 -1.32
N ILE A 141 4.52 -12.24 -2.02
CA ILE A 141 4.32 -12.49 -3.45
C ILE A 141 5.36 -11.80 -4.30
N GLN A 142 5.56 -10.50 -4.11
CA GLN A 142 6.32 -9.68 -5.05
C GLN A 142 7.84 -9.73 -4.82
N ASP A 143 8.26 -9.75 -3.54
CA ASP A 143 9.67 -9.63 -3.20
C ASP A 143 10.30 -10.97 -2.79
N MET A 144 9.50 -11.87 -2.17
CA MET A 144 9.97 -13.18 -1.71
C MET A 144 9.61 -14.32 -2.67
N HIS A 145 8.78 -14.06 -3.69
CA HIS A 145 8.24 -15.05 -4.63
C HIS A 145 7.48 -16.20 -3.97
N ASP A 146 7.03 -16.01 -2.73
CA ASP A 146 6.21 -16.96 -1.97
C ASP A 146 4.71 -16.65 -2.22
N VAL A 147 4.23 -17.08 -3.39
CA VAL A 147 2.84 -16.85 -3.80
C VAL A 147 1.86 -17.52 -2.85
N GLU A 148 2.17 -18.74 -2.40
CA GLU A 148 1.28 -19.49 -1.48
C GLU A 148 1.21 -18.83 -0.09
N GLY A 149 2.34 -18.42 0.45
CA GLY A 149 2.39 -17.68 1.72
C GLY A 149 1.66 -16.34 1.63
N GLY A 150 1.78 -15.64 0.51
CA GLY A 150 1.07 -14.39 0.30
C GLY A 150 -0.44 -14.55 0.20
N ILE A 151 -0.91 -15.59 -0.54
CA ILE A 151 -2.33 -15.95 -0.59
C ILE A 151 -2.87 -16.24 0.82
N LYS A 152 -2.15 -17.04 1.61
CA LYS A 152 -2.55 -17.33 3.01
C LYS A 152 -2.64 -16.07 3.87
N ALA A 153 -1.71 -15.12 3.72
CA ALA A 153 -1.76 -13.86 4.44
C ALA A 153 -3.01 -13.04 4.07
N TRP A 154 -3.40 -13.01 2.79
CA TRP A 154 -4.60 -12.32 2.32
C TRP A 154 -5.90 -13.04 2.68
N GLU A 155 -5.92 -14.37 2.70
CA GLU A 155 -7.06 -15.15 3.20
C GLU A 155 -7.28 -14.88 4.71
N ALA A 156 -6.20 -14.87 5.48
CA ALA A 156 -6.26 -14.50 6.89
C ALA A 156 -6.70 -13.02 7.09
N LEU A 157 -6.40 -12.11 6.14
CA LEU A 157 -6.99 -10.76 6.15
C LEU A 157 -8.51 -10.83 6.00
N LEU A 158 -8.99 -11.56 5.00
CA LEU A 158 -10.43 -11.68 4.70
C LEU A 158 -11.22 -12.38 5.82
N GLU A 159 -10.58 -13.28 6.55
CA GLU A 159 -11.15 -13.97 7.71
C GLU A 159 -11.24 -13.05 8.94
N ASN A 160 -10.13 -12.39 9.29
CA ASN A 160 -10.03 -11.59 10.51
C ASN A 160 -10.68 -10.21 10.38
N VAL A 161 -10.88 -9.69 9.15
CA VAL A 161 -11.48 -8.40 8.85
C VAL A 161 -12.61 -8.57 7.84
N PRO A 162 -13.80 -9.05 8.29
CA PRO A 162 -14.94 -9.32 7.40
C PRO A 162 -15.45 -8.10 6.63
N ASP A 163 -15.27 -6.92 7.20
CA ASP A 163 -15.67 -5.61 6.69
C ASP A 163 -14.55 -4.90 5.90
N TYR A 164 -13.51 -5.64 5.46
CA TYR A 164 -12.41 -5.06 4.68
C TYR A 164 -12.93 -4.41 3.38
N PRO A 165 -12.68 -3.11 3.15
CA PRO A 165 -13.32 -2.36 2.05
C PRO A 165 -13.02 -2.89 0.65
N TYR A 166 -11.86 -3.54 0.46
CA TYR A 166 -11.43 -4.09 -0.84
C TYR A 166 -11.56 -5.62 -0.90
N ARG A 167 -12.47 -6.18 -0.11
CA ARG A 167 -12.69 -7.62 0.06
C ARG A 167 -12.88 -8.35 -1.27
N ASP A 168 -13.76 -7.85 -2.12
CA ASP A 168 -14.09 -8.53 -3.38
C ASP A 168 -12.94 -8.45 -4.39
N ASN A 169 -12.23 -7.34 -4.44
CA ASN A 169 -11.03 -7.19 -5.27
C ASN A 169 -9.94 -8.18 -4.82
N LEU A 170 -9.74 -8.30 -3.51
CA LEU A 170 -8.73 -9.21 -2.96
C LEU A 170 -9.08 -10.68 -3.22
N LYS A 171 -10.37 -11.05 -3.10
CA LYS A 171 -10.85 -12.39 -3.47
C LYS A 171 -10.61 -12.71 -4.95
N ALA A 172 -10.89 -11.75 -5.83
CA ALA A 172 -10.66 -11.92 -7.26
C ALA A 172 -9.17 -12.12 -7.57
N GLU A 173 -8.29 -11.36 -6.89
CA GLU A 173 -6.85 -11.48 -7.07
C GLU A 173 -6.32 -12.83 -6.56
N ILE A 174 -6.77 -13.30 -5.40
CA ILE A 174 -6.46 -14.63 -4.87
C ILE A 174 -6.89 -15.72 -5.87
N ALA A 175 -8.12 -15.65 -6.41
CA ALA A 175 -8.63 -16.61 -7.36
C ALA A 175 -7.79 -16.63 -8.66
N ARG A 176 -7.40 -15.45 -9.15
CA ARG A 176 -6.53 -15.31 -10.31
C ARG A 176 -5.17 -15.99 -10.08
N MET A 177 -4.53 -15.74 -8.95
CA MET A 177 -3.23 -16.35 -8.62
C MET A 177 -3.31 -17.86 -8.50
N ARG A 178 -4.36 -18.39 -7.87
CA ARG A 178 -4.58 -19.83 -7.77
C ARG A 178 -4.79 -20.50 -9.14
N SER A 179 -5.53 -19.85 -10.06
CA SER A 179 -5.72 -20.35 -11.41
C SER A 179 -4.41 -20.44 -12.20
N MET A 180 -3.55 -19.44 -12.06
CA MET A 180 -2.23 -19.42 -12.70
C MET A 180 -1.30 -20.53 -12.18
N GLN A 181 -1.32 -20.80 -10.87
CA GLN A 181 -0.57 -21.91 -10.26
C GLN A 181 -1.10 -23.28 -10.75
N GLY A 182 -2.43 -23.41 -10.93
CA GLY A 182 -3.05 -24.64 -11.46
C GLY A 182 -2.66 -24.91 -12.91
N ALA A 183 -2.66 -23.88 -13.75
CA ALA A 183 -2.27 -23.99 -15.16
C ALA A 183 -0.79 -24.40 -15.32
N GLY A 184 0.11 -23.85 -14.51
CA GLY A 184 1.54 -24.21 -14.53
C GLY A 184 1.81 -25.68 -14.19
N LYS A 185 1.00 -26.30 -13.34
CA LYS A 185 1.14 -27.72 -12.97
C LYS A 185 0.65 -28.70 -14.05
N GLN A 186 -0.18 -28.25 -14.98
CA GLN A 186 -0.69 -29.12 -16.07
C GLN A 186 0.27 -29.22 -17.26
N VAL A 187 1.19 -28.29 -17.43
CA VAL A 187 2.13 -28.25 -18.58
C VAL A 187 3.29 -29.25 -18.40
N TYR A 188 3.51 -29.75 -17.18
CA TYR A 188 4.62 -30.67 -16.85
C TYR A 188 4.16 -32.11 -16.53
N LYS A 189 2.94 -32.49 -16.90
CA LYS A 189 2.46 -33.87 -16.90
C LYS A 189 2.36 -34.42 -18.35
#